data_4d73f12a1441a3ddd1cedfc4eb68ec57
#
_entry.id   4d73f12a1441a3ddd1cedfc4eb68ec57
#
_cell.length_a   1.000
_cell.length_b   1.000
_cell.length_c   1.000
_cell.angle_alpha   90.00
_cell.angle_beta   90.00
_cell.angle_gamma   90.00
#
_symmetry.space_group_name_H-M   'P 1'
#
loop_
_entity.id
_entity.type
_entity.pdbx_description
1 polymer ?
#
loop_
_entity_poly.entity_id
_entity_poly.type
_entity_poly.pdbx_seq_one_letter_code
_entity_poly.pdbx_strand_id
1 'polypeptide(L)'
;MDWIKKIALVSALAGVVCVVASCRISMGLAPISSIDCSKVKTITIAEFPNRAEYVYAPMTTEFNQKLKDMFIQQTRLQLVNANGDLEIDGEITGYNQYNEAVAADGFSSKVKLTMTVNVRYVNNTNHEEDFEQQFSAFQTYDSSLLLTDVQDDLISKMIKDITEQIFNSTVANW
;
A
#
# COMPACT_ATOMS: atom_id res chain seq x y z
N MET A 1 -39.81 59.18 8.79
CA MET A 1 -38.74 58.54 9.58
C MET A 1 -38.57 57.08 9.32
N ASP A 2 -39.56 56.39 8.67
CA ASP A 2 -39.52 54.95 8.40
C ASP A 2 -38.82 54.55 7.11
N TRP A 3 -38.65 55.47 6.18
CA TRP A 3 -37.98 55.21 4.90
C TRP A 3 -36.46 55.02 5.05
N ILE A 4 -35.84 55.84 5.91
CA ILE A 4 -34.40 55.76 6.21
C ILE A 4 -34.07 54.44 6.92
N LYS A 5 -34.96 53.98 7.80
CA LYS A 5 -34.79 52.66 8.48
C LYS A 5 -34.89 51.50 7.50
N LYS A 6 -35.75 51.58 6.48
CA LYS A 6 -35.87 50.53 5.44
C LYS A 6 -34.65 50.49 4.53
N ILE A 7 -34.07 51.63 4.18
CA ILE A 7 -32.83 51.71 3.37
C ILE A 7 -31.64 51.14 4.17
N ALA A 8 -31.51 51.47 5.45
CA ALA A 8 -30.46 50.93 6.31
C ALA A 8 -30.58 49.42 6.50
N LEU A 9 -31.78 48.88 6.56
CA LEU A 9 -32.04 47.44 6.72
C LEU A 9 -31.73 46.65 5.45
N VAL A 10 -32.01 47.22 4.27
CA VAL A 10 -31.68 46.62 2.96
C VAL A 10 -30.19 46.66 2.70
N SER A 11 -29.49 47.72 3.08
CA SER A 11 -28.01 47.79 2.93
C SER A 11 -27.31 46.84 3.88
N ALA A 12 -27.82 46.65 5.11
CA ALA A 12 -27.28 45.68 6.05
C ALA A 12 -27.48 44.21 5.58
N LEU A 13 -28.63 43.90 4.95
CA LEU A 13 -28.90 42.58 4.40
C LEU A 13 -28.06 42.27 3.17
N ALA A 14 -27.79 43.26 2.31
CA ALA A 14 -26.90 43.13 1.15
C ALA A 14 -25.43 42.88 1.54
N GLY A 15 -24.96 43.52 2.65
CA GLY A 15 -23.61 43.32 3.19
C GLY A 15 -23.38 41.90 3.74
N VAL A 16 -24.39 41.26 4.31
CA VAL A 16 -24.31 39.91 4.86
C VAL A 16 -24.23 38.82 3.76
N VAL A 17 -24.90 39.06 2.62
CA VAL A 17 -24.88 38.10 1.50
C VAL A 17 -23.53 38.06 0.77
N CYS A 18 -22.76 39.15 0.78
CA CYS A 18 -21.42 39.19 0.15
C CYS A 18 -20.32 38.47 0.96
N VAL A 19 -20.50 38.21 2.25
CA VAL A 19 -19.46 37.64 3.11
C VAL A 19 -19.45 36.09 3.01
N VAL A 20 -20.53 35.45 2.58
CA VAL A 20 -20.58 33.99 2.40
C VAL A 20 -20.09 33.48 1.05
N ALA A 21 -19.71 34.37 0.13
CA ALA A 21 -19.26 33.97 -1.21
C ALA A 21 -17.72 33.85 -1.36
N SER A 22 -16.94 34.06 -0.29
CA SER A 22 -15.48 34.19 -0.39
C SER A 22 -14.65 33.12 0.31
N CYS A 23 -15.21 31.97 0.65
CA CYS A 23 -14.41 30.85 1.13
C CYS A 23 -14.54 29.65 0.21
N ARG A 24 -14.08 29.78 -1.04
CA ARG A 24 -13.52 28.65 -1.75
C ARG A 24 -12.07 28.52 -1.27
N ILE A 25 -11.88 27.88 -0.13
CA ILE A 25 -10.60 27.26 0.20
C ILE A 25 -10.49 26.08 -0.76
N SER A 26 -9.88 26.33 -1.92
CA SER A 26 -9.26 25.29 -2.70
C SER A 26 -8.05 24.84 -1.89
N MET A 27 -8.24 23.93 -0.93
CA MET A 27 -7.17 23.03 -0.56
C MET A 27 -6.88 22.25 -1.83
N GLY A 28 -5.86 22.67 -2.54
CA GLY A 28 -5.20 21.86 -3.54
C GLY A 28 -4.57 20.67 -2.85
N LEU A 29 -5.38 19.65 -2.58
CA LEU A 29 -4.88 18.30 -2.64
C LEU A 29 -4.42 18.20 -4.10
N ALA A 30 -3.09 18.24 -4.31
CA ALA A 30 -2.53 17.76 -5.54
C ALA A 30 -3.20 16.41 -5.79
N PRO A 31 -3.77 16.16 -6.98
CA PRO A 31 -4.25 14.84 -7.27
C PRO A 31 -3.04 13.92 -7.06
N ILE A 32 -3.13 13.03 -6.08
CA ILE A 32 -2.25 11.90 -5.96
C ILE A 32 -2.38 11.26 -7.34
N SER A 33 -1.27 11.18 -8.07
CA SER A 33 -1.22 10.82 -9.48
C SER A 33 -2.07 9.56 -9.71
N SER A 34 -3.28 9.75 -10.21
CA SER A 34 -4.10 8.63 -10.65
C SER A 34 -3.48 8.13 -11.95
N ILE A 35 -3.05 6.88 -11.96
CA ILE A 35 -2.59 6.22 -13.17
C ILE A 35 -3.64 6.46 -14.28
N ASP A 36 -3.19 7.01 -15.39
CA ASP A 36 -4.07 7.28 -16.53
C ASP A 36 -4.43 5.95 -17.21
N CYS A 37 -5.55 5.33 -16.79
CA CYS A 37 -6.05 4.06 -17.33
C CYS A 37 -6.28 4.08 -18.84
N SER A 38 -6.26 5.26 -19.49
CA SER A 38 -6.31 5.35 -20.94
C SER A 38 -4.98 4.98 -21.59
N LYS A 39 -3.87 5.14 -20.85
CA LYS A 39 -2.50 4.91 -21.33
C LYS A 39 -1.90 3.60 -20.84
N VAL A 40 -2.27 3.17 -19.62
CA VAL A 40 -1.72 1.97 -18.97
C VAL A 40 -2.67 0.79 -19.19
N LYS A 41 -2.22 -0.25 -19.87
CA LYS A 41 -3.01 -1.45 -20.22
C LYS A 41 -2.35 -2.75 -19.82
N THR A 42 -1.03 -2.74 -19.68
CA THR A 42 -0.23 -3.94 -19.48
C THR A 42 0.66 -3.81 -18.24
N ILE A 43 0.93 -4.95 -17.60
CA ILE A 43 1.83 -5.03 -16.47
C ILE A 43 2.76 -6.24 -16.60
N THR A 44 4.03 -6.04 -16.32
CA THR A 44 5.02 -7.10 -16.14
C THR A 44 5.31 -7.25 -14.65
N ILE A 45 5.16 -8.45 -14.11
CA ILE A 45 5.53 -8.78 -12.72
C ILE A 45 6.61 -9.86 -12.79
N ALA A 46 7.84 -9.50 -12.45
CA ALA A 46 8.96 -10.42 -12.43
C ALA A 46 8.82 -11.43 -11.26
N GLU A 47 9.57 -12.53 -11.33
CA GLU A 47 9.69 -13.43 -10.20
C GLU A 47 10.58 -12.81 -9.12
N PHE A 48 10.10 -12.83 -7.87
CA PHE A 48 10.81 -12.35 -6.70
C PHE A 48 11.62 -13.49 -6.09
N PRO A 49 12.95 -13.51 -6.24
CA PRO A 49 13.80 -14.50 -5.60
C PRO A 49 13.86 -14.27 -4.09
N ASN A 50 14.04 -15.36 -3.35
CA ASN A 50 14.34 -15.26 -1.92
C ASN A 50 15.85 -15.07 -1.71
N ARG A 51 16.24 -13.94 -1.11
CA ARG A 51 17.59 -13.58 -0.70
C ARG A 51 17.74 -13.48 0.81
N ALA A 52 16.68 -13.82 1.56
CA ALA A 52 16.77 -13.87 3.02
C ALA A 52 17.76 -14.95 3.46
N GLU A 53 18.33 -14.77 4.65
CA GLU A 53 19.26 -15.74 5.25
C GLU A 53 18.59 -17.12 5.43
N TYR A 54 17.32 -17.12 5.83
CA TYR A 54 16.52 -18.34 5.93
C TYR A 54 15.60 -18.49 4.72
N VAL A 55 15.79 -19.58 3.97
CA VAL A 55 15.03 -19.86 2.75
C VAL A 55 13.95 -20.89 3.03
N TYR A 56 12.69 -20.48 2.89
CA TYR A 56 11.54 -21.35 2.90
C TYR A 56 10.88 -21.32 1.52
N ALA A 57 11.08 -22.40 0.75
CA ALA A 57 10.68 -22.43 -0.67
C ALA A 57 9.17 -22.22 -0.91
N PRO A 58 8.24 -22.77 -0.09
CA PRO A 58 6.81 -22.49 -0.25
C PRO A 58 6.46 -21.01 -0.18
N MET A 59 7.10 -20.23 0.71
CA MET A 59 6.88 -18.78 0.84
C MET A 59 7.15 -18.03 -0.47
N THR A 60 8.26 -18.38 -1.16
CA THR A 60 8.61 -17.74 -2.43
C THR A 60 7.57 -18.00 -3.50
N THR A 61 7.11 -19.25 -3.61
CA THR A 61 6.10 -19.64 -4.60
C THR A 61 4.76 -18.95 -4.30
N GLU A 62 4.32 -18.98 -3.04
CA GLU A 62 3.05 -18.38 -2.62
C GLU A 62 3.07 -16.86 -2.82
N PHE A 63 4.17 -16.18 -2.47
CA PHE A 63 4.30 -14.73 -2.66
C PHE A 63 4.15 -14.35 -4.13
N ASN A 64 4.92 -14.99 -5.02
CA ASN A 64 4.88 -14.70 -6.45
C ASN A 64 3.49 -14.94 -7.05
N GLN A 65 2.84 -16.03 -6.65
CA GLN A 65 1.49 -16.32 -7.12
C GLN A 65 0.48 -15.29 -6.60
N LYS A 66 0.51 -15.00 -5.30
CA LYS A 66 -0.42 -14.06 -4.66
C LYS A 66 -0.31 -12.65 -5.22
N LEU A 67 0.92 -12.20 -5.47
CA LEU A 67 1.15 -10.88 -6.07
C LEU A 67 0.53 -10.79 -7.46
N LYS A 68 0.81 -11.77 -8.34
CA LYS A 68 0.21 -11.84 -9.69
C LYS A 68 -1.31 -11.91 -9.64
N ASP A 69 -1.85 -12.78 -8.79
CA ASP A 69 -3.30 -12.95 -8.65
C ASP A 69 -3.99 -11.66 -8.20
N MET A 70 -3.38 -10.90 -7.30
CA MET A 70 -3.93 -9.63 -6.84
C MET A 70 -4.09 -8.63 -7.97
N PHE A 71 -3.06 -8.44 -8.80
CA PHE A 71 -3.15 -7.52 -9.94
C PHE A 71 -4.14 -7.99 -11.00
N ILE A 72 -4.19 -9.29 -11.31
CA ILE A 72 -5.13 -9.85 -12.28
C ILE A 72 -6.58 -9.70 -11.81
N GLN A 73 -6.85 -9.92 -10.52
CA GLN A 73 -8.22 -9.90 -9.99
C GLN A 73 -8.72 -8.49 -9.69
N GLN A 74 -7.84 -7.58 -9.32
CA GLN A 74 -8.21 -6.24 -8.84
C GLN A 74 -8.06 -5.15 -9.90
N THR A 75 -7.43 -5.45 -11.03
CA THR A 75 -7.25 -4.48 -12.12
C THR A 75 -7.76 -5.03 -13.45
N ARG A 76 -7.78 -4.16 -14.46
CA ARG A 76 -8.04 -4.55 -15.86
C ARG A 76 -6.75 -4.71 -16.66
N LEU A 77 -5.60 -4.69 -16.00
CA LEU A 77 -4.31 -4.80 -16.65
C LEU A 77 -4.10 -6.22 -17.19
N GLN A 78 -3.52 -6.28 -18.36
CA GLN A 78 -3.11 -7.56 -18.96
C GLN A 78 -1.69 -7.88 -18.50
N LEU A 79 -1.51 -9.04 -17.85
CA LEU A 79 -0.19 -9.52 -17.47
C LEU A 79 0.57 -9.94 -18.73
N VAL A 80 1.76 -9.36 -18.92
CA VAL A 80 2.68 -9.67 -20.01
C VAL A 80 4.04 -10.08 -19.48
N ASN A 81 4.79 -10.87 -20.26
CA ASN A 81 6.06 -11.44 -19.80
C ASN A 81 7.21 -10.41 -19.77
N ALA A 82 7.12 -9.35 -20.55
CA ALA A 82 8.14 -8.30 -20.64
C ALA A 82 7.57 -7.02 -21.27
N ASN A 83 8.22 -5.89 -20.99
CA ASN A 83 7.90 -4.58 -21.59
C ASN A 83 6.43 -4.16 -21.37
N GLY A 84 5.89 -4.39 -20.17
CA GLY A 84 4.59 -3.86 -19.79
C GLY A 84 4.64 -2.33 -19.63
N ASP A 85 3.48 -1.69 -19.70
CA ASP A 85 3.36 -0.26 -19.37
C ASP A 85 3.76 0.00 -17.92
N LEU A 86 3.48 -0.98 -17.04
CA LEU A 86 3.98 -1.04 -15.66
C LEU A 86 4.91 -2.24 -15.50
N GLU A 87 5.95 -2.06 -14.71
CA GLU A 87 6.87 -3.13 -14.36
C GLU A 87 7.06 -3.19 -12.84
N ILE A 88 6.95 -4.38 -12.29
CA ILE A 88 7.21 -4.66 -10.87
C ILE A 88 8.24 -5.77 -10.79
N ASP A 89 9.34 -5.48 -10.14
CA ASP A 89 10.39 -6.46 -9.81
C ASP A 89 10.90 -6.24 -8.37
N GLY A 90 11.66 -7.19 -7.87
CA GLY A 90 12.21 -7.09 -6.54
C GLY A 90 12.69 -8.43 -5.99
N GLU A 91 12.86 -8.47 -4.68
CA GLU A 91 13.36 -9.66 -3.99
C GLU A 91 12.85 -9.73 -2.55
N ILE A 92 12.70 -10.93 -2.01
CA ILE A 92 12.43 -11.16 -0.59
C ILE A 92 13.77 -11.05 0.14
N THR A 93 13.93 -10.01 0.96
CA THR A 93 15.21 -9.68 1.62
C THR A 93 15.30 -10.14 3.06
N GLY A 94 14.15 -10.41 3.71
CA GLY A 94 14.12 -10.79 5.11
C GLY A 94 13.03 -11.78 5.47
N TYR A 95 13.39 -12.75 6.29
CA TYR A 95 12.49 -13.66 6.98
C TYR A 95 13.10 -14.01 8.33
N ASN A 96 12.67 -13.34 9.39
CA ASN A 96 13.37 -13.36 10.66
C ASN A 96 12.42 -13.54 11.84
N GLN A 97 12.90 -14.19 12.89
CA GLN A 97 12.24 -14.33 14.17
C GLN A 97 12.88 -13.44 15.22
N TYR A 98 12.05 -12.80 16.03
CA TYR A 98 12.48 -11.98 17.16
C TYR A 98 11.65 -12.35 18.38
N ASN A 99 12.28 -12.57 19.52
CA ASN A 99 11.56 -12.70 20.78
C ASN A 99 11.01 -11.32 21.17
N GLU A 100 9.71 -11.23 21.42
CA GLU A 100 9.13 -10.02 22.01
C GLU A 100 9.53 -9.92 23.49
N ALA A 101 9.30 -8.73 24.07
CA ALA A 101 9.74 -8.42 25.42
C ALA A 101 9.30 -9.51 26.42
N VAL A 102 10.23 -9.80 27.34
CA VAL A 102 10.02 -10.76 28.43
C VAL A 102 8.85 -10.28 29.29
N ALA A 103 7.85 -11.11 29.49
CA ALA A 103 6.77 -10.82 30.43
C ALA A 103 7.34 -10.65 31.86
N ALA A 104 6.57 -10.03 32.77
CA ALA A 104 7.02 -9.75 34.14
C ALA A 104 7.46 -10.99 34.95
N ASP A 105 7.10 -12.19 34.47
CA ASP A 105 7.51 -13.49 35.02
C ASP A 105 8.85 -14.02 34.48
N GLY A 106 9.52 -13.25 33.60
CA GLY A 106 10.85 -13.60 33.07
C GLY A 106 10.85 -14.44 31.80
N PHE A 107 9.69 -14.81 31.25
CA PHE A 107 9.57 -15.61 30.03
C PHE A 107 9.03 -14.77 28.87
N SER A 108 9.63 -14.91 27.68
CA SER A 108 9.02 -14.38 26.44
C SER A 108 7.81 -15.22 26.11
N SER A 109 6.62 -14.62 26.14
CA SER A 109 5.38 -15.33 25.82
C SER A 109 5.08 -15.34 24.31
N LYS A 110 5.76 -14.51 23.54
CA LYS A 110 5.52 -14.36 22.10
C LYS A 110 6.79 -14.23 21.30
N VAL A 111 6.74 -14.77 20.10
CA VAL A 111 7.77 -14.63 19.06
C VAL A 111 7.15 -13.85 17.90
N LYS A 112 7.86 -12.82 17.43
CA LYS A 112 7.52 -12.04 16.27
C LYS A 112 8.24 -12.60 15.05
N LEU A 113 7.48 -13.04 14.05
CA LEU A 113 7.96 -13.43 12.74
C LEU A 113 7.79 -12.26 11.78
N THR A 114 8.83 -11.88 11.05
CA THR A 114 8.79 -10.74 10.13
C THR A 114 9.24 -11.18 8.74
N MET A 115 8.49 -10.76 7.72
CA MET A 115 8.86 -10.88 6.32
C MET A 115 9.10 -9.50 5.73
N THR A 116 10.14 -9.37 4.89
CA THR A 116 10.53 -8.11 4.25
C THR A 116 10.82 -8.34 2.77
N VAL A 117 10.30 -7.46 1.93
CA VAL A 117 10.43 -7.51 0.48
C VAL A 117 10.88 -6.14 -0.02
N ASN A 118 11.91 -6.09 -0.84
CA ASN A 118 12.28 -4.90 -1.59
C ASN A 118 11.60 -4.94 -2.95
N VAL A 119 10.97 -3.83 -3.34
CA VAL A 119 10.19 -3.73 -4.58
C VAL A 119 10.64 -2.52 -5.36
N ARG A 120 10.89 -2.72 -6.64
CA ARG A 120 11.06 -1.67 -7.62
C ARG A 120 9.84 -1.64 -8.54
N TYR A 121 9.24 -0.46 -8.64
CA TYR A 121 8.13 -0.18 -9.52
C TYR A 121 8.55 0.83 -10.57
N VAL A 122 8.24 0.57 -11.83
CA VAL A 122 8.50 1.45 -12.96
C VAL A 122 7.20 1.65 -13.74
N ASN A 123 6.84 2.91 -13.96
CA ASN A 123 5.77 3.29 -14.87
C ASN A 123 6.36 3.81 -16.18
N ASN A 124 6.40 2.96 -17.21
CA ASN A 124 6.95 3.30 -18.53
C ASN A 124 6.16 4.40 -19.26
N THR A 125 4.99 4.78 -18.75
CA THR A 125 4.19 5.89 -19.31
C THR A 125 4.41 7.21 -18.55
N ASN A 126 4.91 7.14 -17.31
CA ASN A 126 5.21 8.31 -16.47
C ASN A 126 6.27 7.98 -15.41
N HIS A 127 7.53 8.19 -15.72
CA HIS A 127 8.66 7.90 -14.82
C HIS A 127 8.71 8.73 -13.53
N GLU A 128 7.87 9.75 -13.38
CA GLU A 128 7.75 10.49 -12.11
C GLU A 128 7.11 9.66 -10.99
N GLU A 129 6.48 8.55 -11.36
CA GLU A 129 5.84 7.60 -10.45
C GLU A 129 6.74 6.42 -10.07
N ASP A 130 7.93 6.32 -10.64
CA ASP A 130 8.88 5.26 -10.34
C ASP A 130 9.34 5.33 -8.89
N PHE A 131 9.43 4.18 -8.24
CA PHE A 131 9.98 4.10 -6.90
C PHE A 131 10.67 2.76 -6.63
N GLU A 132 11.55 2.77 -5.65
CA GLU A 132 12.07 1.58 -5.00
C GLU A 132 11.81 1.69 -3.50
N GLN A 133 11.11 0.70 -2.94
CA GLN A 133 10.66 0.74 -1.55
C GLN A 133 10.67 -0.66 -0.92
N GLN A 134 10.96 -0.68 0.37
CA GLN A 134 10.87 -1.87 1.19
C GLN A 134 9.48 -1.96 1.84
N PHE A 135 8.86 -3.13 1.72
CA PHE A 135 7.61 -3.49 2.38
C PHE A 135 7.86 -4.57 3.41
N SER A 136 7.18 -4.51 4.53
CA SER A 136 7.29 -5.55 5.54
C SER A 136 5.97 -5.81 6.25
N ALA A 137 5.79 -7.07 6.67
CA ALA A 137 4.70 -7.46 7.55
C ALA A 137 5.24 -8.39 8.63
N PHE A 138 4.50 -8.49 9.72
CA PHE A 138 4.84 -9.40 10.80
C PHE A 138 3.60 -10.08 11.35
N GLN A 139 3.83 -11.25 11.94
CA GLN A 139 2.83 -11.96 12.73
C GLN A 139 3.48 -12.41 14.03
N THR A 140 2.68 -12.58 15.07
CA THR A 140 3.17 -13.08 16.37
C THR A 140 2.53 -14.41 16.68
N TYR A 141 3.28 -15.29 17.33
CA TYR A 141 2.81 -16.58 17.80
C TYR A 141 3.33 -16.88 19.20
N ASP A 142 2.70 -17.83 19.90
CA ASP A 142 3.09 -18.24 21.24
C ASP A 142 4.44 -18.96 21.21
N SER A 143 5.35 -18.59 22.09
CA SER A 143 6.70 -19.18 22.16
C SER A 143 6.72 -20.66 22.55
N SER A 144 5.61 -21.20 23.07
CA SER A 144 5.45 -22.63 23.34
C SER A 144 5.19 -23.48 22.09
N LEU A 145 4.84 -22.84 20.94
CA LEU A 145 4.60 -23.52 19.70
C LEU A 145 5.89 -23.65 18.87
N LEU A 146 6.00 -24.72 18.11
CA LEU A 146 7.06 -24.84 17.13
C LEU A 146 6.70 -23.99 15.90
N LEU A 147 7.68 -23.27 15.35
CA LEU A 147 7.47 -22.47 14.14
C LEU A 147 6.91 -23.34 13.01
N THR A 148 7.41 -24.55 12.84
CA THR A 148 6.96 -25.50 11.80
C THR A 148 5.46 -25.80 11.81
N ASP A 149 4.81 -25.67 12.97
CA ASP A 149 3.39 -26.00 13.12
C ASP A 149 2.48 -24.83 12.73
N VAL A 150 3.00 -23.61 12.76
CA VAL A 150 2.24 -22.35 12.53
C VAL A 150 2.76 -21.56 11.33
N GLN A 151 3.90 -21.94 10.78
CA GLN A 151 4.65 -21.19 9.78
C GLN A 151 3.81 -20.86 8.54
N ASP A 152 3.10 -21.84 7.98
CA ASP A 152 2.37 -21.65 6.73
C ASP A 152 1.24 -20.63 6.88
N ASP A 153 0.48 -20.70 7.97
CA ASP A 153 -0.60 -19.73 8.27
C ASP A 153 -0.06 -18.32 8.50
N LEU A 154 1.06 -18.18 9.22
CA LEU A 154 1.68 -16.89 9.49
C LEU A 154 2.26 -16.27 8.22
N ILE A 155 2.91 -17.08 7.38
CA ILE A 155 3.46 -16.65 6.08
C ILE A 155 2.34 -16.18 5.17
N SER A 156 1.27 -16.95 5.03
CA SER A 156 0.14 -16.58 4.17
C SER A 156 -0.49 -15.24 4.57
N LYS A 157 -0.61 -14.96 5.88
CA LYS A 157 -1.06 -13.66 6.40
C LYS A 157 -0.10 -12.54 6.05
N MET A 158 1.22 -12.73 6.27
CA MET A 158 2.22 -11.72 5.93
C MET A 158 2.30 -11.44 4.43
N ILE A 159 2.20 -12.48 3.59
CA ILE A 159 2.15 -12.34 2.14
C ILE A 159 0.94 -11.50 1.72
N LYS A 160 -0.23 -11.79 2.29
CA LYS A 160 -1.43 -11.00 2.03
C LYS A 160 -1.21 -9.53 2.36
N ASP A 161 -0.71 -9.23 3.57
CA ASP A 161 -0.48 -7.87 4.03
C ASP A 161 0.54 -7.13 3.14
N ILE A 162 1.65 -7.79 2.73
CA ILE A 162 2.67 -7.19 1.87
C ILE A 162 2.13 -6.96 0.45
N THR A 163 1.43 -7.93 -0.12
CA THR A 163 0.87 -7.79 -1.48
C THR A 163 -0.19 -6.70 -1.54
N GLU A 164 -0.99 -6.50 -0.49
CA GLU A 164 -1.92 -5.39 -0.37
C GLU A 164 -1.19 -4.03 -0.26
N GLN A 165 -0.10 -3.95 0.50
CA GLN A 165 0.72 -2.73 0.59
C GLN A 165 1.33 -2.38 -0.78
N ILE A 166 1.92 -3.35 -1.49
CA ILE A 166 2.48 -3.16 -2.84
C ILE A 166 1.38 -2.67 -3.79
N PHE A 167 0.24 -3.35 -3.83
CA PHE A 167 -0.89 -2.98 -4.67
C PHE A 167 -1.37 -1.55 -4.40
N ASN A 168 -1.53 -1.19 -3.13
CA ASN A 168 -1.96 0.15 -2.73
C ASN A 168 -0.94 1.24 -3.09
N SER A 169 0.35 0.92 -3.04
CA SER A 169 1.42 1.88 -3.38
C SER A 169 1.61 2.05 -4.89
N THR A 170 1.14 1.09 -5.70
CA THR A 170 1.31 1.11 -7.16
C THR A 170 0.05 1.57 -7.89
N VAL A 171 -1.08 0.94 -7.68
CA VAL A 171 -2.26 1.10 -8.56
C VAL A 171 -3.57 1.45 -7.84
N ALA A 172 -3.66 1.36 -6.52
CA ALA A 172 -4.94 1.58 -5.81
C ALA A 172 -5.38 3.05 -5.74
N ASN A 173 -4.60 3.97 -6.24
CA ASN A 173 -4.95 5.39 -6.33
C ASN A 173 -5.68 5.74 -7.66
N TRP A 174 -6.44 4.78 -8.19
CA TRP A 174 -7.19 4.88 -9.45
C TRP A 174 -8.49 5.68 -9.26
#